data_f1e2a79f7de7b87f8b7669f5291f643f
#
_entry.id   f1e2a79f7de7b87f8b7669f5291f643f
#
_cell.length_a   1.000
_cell.length_b   1.000
_cell.length_c   1.000
_cell.angle_alpha   90.00
_cell.angle_beta   90.00
_cell.angle_gamma   90.00
#
_symmetry.space_group_name_H-M   'P 1'
#
loop_
_entity.id
_entity.type
_entity.pdbx_description
1 polymer ?
#
loop_
_entity_poly.entity_id
_entity_poly.type
_entity_poly.pdbx_seq_one_letter_code
_entity_poly.pdbx_strand_id
1 'polypeptide(L)'
;MKKRQNKSARASALQITISAALILISAILFAASFKAAPTESGLSTTSARALPLLPAAEFKRQEEWRNAIAAKPQPKKGCFTAKFPSLEWQEIPCVDGPKYPMSPRAGVVPQTVGNGNDIAAQAPSGIISSAIGSFDTLTNVTSESGPTGNAGASHPDTYTLQINTDFFKTSVCNPSPNSNCRGWEQFVFENNPNFHRAFIQYWLIFFDTTCPANFQSVPAGVGHNHCVQLSNLSGAVPTTTAVPVTNLGQVTLTGAASAGADSITMTIGGTAFLRAGDNSVNASFGWTIAEFNIFGDGGNSSGGGTATFNNNASLVTRIRINNGGKDPPICVAQGFTAEMNNLSFGPSAPVGSQPGPAVIFTESTAGGAPSFCAASTSVGDSHLTTLSGLLYDFQATGDFELLETKSGFVVQNRQVSGAPTWPNAAVNSAIAAQLGKTKVAVCLEPQRVVVDGKIFPLRQGKDELLADGTQISLRGNSYLIRGASGDWVKADVNTHYIDVRVGLGRWPIEAQGLLVNAKSDPNQVATREGTVLSIPFSFEEFYHRYGESWRVKAADSMLNVCGEAKESGLPAKPFYAKDLDPQIAKRAKAICSEAGIKEGPLLDACMIDVAFTGKKSAAGIHAKTRPPVAVGVIR
;
A
#
# COMPACT_ATOMS: atom_id res chain seq x y z
N MET A 1 19.18 -14.88 -68.69
CA MET A 1 19.07 -16.32 -68.92
C MET A 1 18.45 -16.97 -67.71
N LYS A 2 17.32 -17.72 -67.97
CA LYS A 2 16.63 -18.74 -67.19
C LYS A 2 16.15 -18.39 -65.77
N LYS A 3 14.86 -18.05 -65.55
CA LYS A 3 13.62 -18.89 -65.58
C LYS A 3 13.64 -20.05 -64.59
N ARG A 4 12.78 -20.00 -63.54
CA ARG A 4 11.64 -20.91 -63.25
C ARG A 4 11.15 -20.66 -61.83
N GLN A 5 10.00 -20.20 -61.65
CA GLN A 5 8.60 -20.66 -61.73
C GLN A 5 8.09 -21.21 -60.39
N ASN A 6 7.15 -20.46 -59.84
CA ASN A 6 5.88 -20.84 -59.23
C ASN A 6 5.46 -22.31 -59.21
N LYS A 7 4.98 -22.71 -58.02
CA LYS A 7 3.78 -23.60 -57.83
C LYS A 7 3.57 -23.64 -56.33
N SER A 8 2.49 -23.52 -55.72
CA SER A 8 1.05 -23.42 -55.94
C SER A 8 0.43 -23.61 -54.55
N ALA A 9 -0.38 -22.69 -54.17
CA ALA A 9 -1.38 -22.88 -53.13
C ALA A 9 -2.45 -23.84 -53.66
N ARG A 10 -2.89 -24.75 -52.84
CA ARG A 10 -4.21 -25.36 -52.76
C ARG A 10 -4.12 -26.76 -52.17
N ALA A 11 -4.88 -26.93 -51.16
CA ALA A 11 -5.47 -28.12 -50.59
C ALA A 11 -5.17 -28.24 -49.11
N SER A 12 -6.17 -27.84 -48.30
CA SER A 12 -6.84 -28.77 -47.39
C SER A 12 -7.89 -28.02 -46.59
N ALA A 13 -8.95 -27.67 -47.23
CA ALA A 13 -10.26 -27.55 -46.61
C ALA A 13 -11.02 -28.82 -46.99
N LEU A 14 -10.90 -29.85 -46.16
CA LEU A 14 -11.84 -31.01 -46.16
C LEU A 14 -11.36 -32.02 -45.11
N GLN A 15 -11.82 -31.90 -43.88
CA GLN A 15 -11.90 -32.96 -42.87
C GLN A 15 -12.32 -32.41 -41.49
N ILE A 16 -13.51 -31.82 -41.45
CA ILE A 16 -14.29 -31.68 -40.21
C ILE A 16 -15.76 -31.84 -40.62
N THR A 17 -16.16 -33.05 -40.83
CA THR A 17 -17.56 -33.52 -40.80
C THR A 17 -17.48 -35.02 -40.99
N ILE A 18 -17.53 -35.77 -39.91
CA ILE A 18 -17.94 -37.17 -39.72
C ILE A 18 -17.35 -37.61 -38.37
N SER A 19 -18.06 -37.37 -37.28
CA SER A 19 -18.02 -38.15 -36.05
C SER A 19 -19.03 -37.57 -35.04
N ALA A 20 -20.28 -37.52 -35.47
CA ALA A 20 -21.43 -37.27 -34.60
C ALA A 20 -22.55 -38.19 -35.03
N ALA A 21 -22.38 -39.49 -34.92
CA ALA A 21 -23.42 -40.51 -34.96
C ALA A 21 -22.79 -41.87 -34.65
N LEU A 22 -22.81 -42.27 -33.37
CA LEU A 22 -22.74 -43.66 -32.90
C LEU A 22 -22.31 -43.64 -31.41
N ILE A 23 -23.24 -43.31 -30.51
CA ILE A 23 -23.34 -43.83 -29.13
C ILE A 23 -24.77 -43.47 -28.64
N LEU A 24 -25.71 -44.18 -29.14
CA LEU A 24 -27.03 -44.38 -28.55
C LEU A 24 -27.35 -45.81 -28.89
N ILE A 25 -27.22 -46.71 -27.91
CA ILE A 25 -27.83 -48.03 -27.74
C ILE A 25 -26.88 -48.80 -26.80
N SER A 26 -27.18 -48.81 -25.51
CA SER A 26 -26.97 -49.87 -24.55
C SER A 26 -27.21 -49.32 -23.14
N ALA A 27 -28.45 -49.09 -22.80
CA ALA A 27 -28.92 -48.92 -21.43
C ALA A 27 -30.19 -49.79 -21.29
N ILE A 28 -30.01 -51.05 -20.99
CA ILE A 28 -31.08 -51.85 -20.38
C ILE A 28 -30.42 -52.97 -19.54
N LEU A 29 -30.82 -52.98 -18.24
CA LEU A 29 -30.81 -54.06 -17.26
C LEU A 29 -29.48 -54.45 -16.58
N PHE A 30 -29.29 -53.86 -15.40
CA PHE A 30 -28.97 -54.64 -14.21
C PHE A 30 -29.53 -53.90 -12.95
N ALA A 31 -30.74 -54.29 -12.56
CA ALA A 31 -31.27 -53.96 -11.24
C ALA A 31 -30.66 -54.94 -10.21
N ALA A 32 -29.68 -54.50 -9.45
CA ALA A 32 -29.20 -55.19 -8.26
C ALA A 32 -29.56 -54.34 -7.05
N SER A 33 -30.40 -54.89 -6.21
CA SER A 33 -30.83 -54.32 -4.92
C SER A 33 -29.64 -54.02 -4.03
N PHE A 34 -29.31 -52.75 -3.83
CA PHE A 34 -28.52 -52.33 -2.68
C PHE A 34 -29.44 -51.76 -1.61
N LYS A 35 -29.40 -52.38 -0.43
CA LYS A 35 -29.99 -51.87 0.80
C LYS A 35 -29.39 -50.48 1.08
N ALA A 36 -30.22 -49.47 1.21
CA ALA A 36 -29.84 -48.13 1.64
C ALA A 36 -29.29 -48.19 3.06
N ALA A 37 -28.05 -47.73 3.21
CA ALA A 37 -27.51 -47.33 4.50
C ALA A 37 -28.17 -46.01 4.94
N PRO A 38 -28.28 -45.71 6.21
CA PRO A 38 -28.95 -44.50 6.68
C PRO A 38 -28.19 -43.27 6.21
N THR A 39 -28.90 -42.38 5.53
CA THR A 39 -28.45 -41.03 5.18
C THR A 39 -28.09 -40.28 6.46
N GLU A 40 -26.81 -39.99 6.63
CA GLU A 40 -26.37 -38.96 7.56
C GLU A 40 -27.08 -37.65 7.21
N SER A 41 -27.70 -37.09 8.23
CA SER A 41 -28.43 -35.84 8.23
C SER A 41 -27.60 -34.74 7.60
N GLY A 42 -28.16 -34.08 6.59
CA GLY A 42 -27.59 -32.93 5.92
C GLY A 42 -27.11 -31.89 6.92
N LEU A 43 -25.86 -31.50 6.80
CA LEU A 43 -25.37 -30.25 7.34
C LEU A 43 -26.20 -29.14 6.69
N SER A 44 -27.12 -28.60 7.47
CA SER A 44 -27.81 -27.35 7.12
C SER A 44 -26.76 -26.27 6.95
N THR A 45 -26.55 -25.81 5.75
CA THR A 45 -25.84 -24.56 5.48
C THR A 45 -26.66 -23.44 6.09
N THR A 46 -26.45 -23.18 7.37
CA THR A 46 -26.95 -21.96 7.99
C THR A 46 -26.25 -20.80 7.33
N SER A 47 -26.93 -20.14 6.40
CA SER A 47 -26.55 -18.83 5.86
C SER A 47 -26.13 -17.96 7.04
N ALA A 48 -24.90 -17.42 7.01
CA ALA A 48 -24.39 -16.58 8.07
C ALA A 48 -25.35 -15.40 8.28
N ARG A 49 -25.97 -15.36 9.44
CA ARG A 49 -26.98 -14.36 9.76
C ARG A 49 -26.27 -13.04 10.08
N ALA A 50 -26.62 -11.97 9.36
CA ALA A 50 -26.14 -10.64 9.68
C ALA A 50 -26.35 -10.34 11.18
N LEU A 51 -25.33 -9.81 11.84
CA LEU A 51 -25.45 -9.36 13.23
C LEU A 51 -26.48 -8.22 13.29
N PRO A 52 -27.36 -8.20 14.30
CA PRO A 52 -28.37 -7.15 14.39
C PRO A 52 -27.71 -5.79 14.56
N LEU A 53 -28.25 -4.77 13.90
CA LEU A 53 -27.88 -3.37 14.15
C LEU A 53 -28.22 -3.04 15.60
N LEU A 54 -27.21 -2.65 16.37
CA LEU A 54 -27.36 -2.29 17.78
C LEU A 54 -27.81 -0.81 17.89
N PRO A 55 -28.60 -0.47 18.94
CA PRO A 55 -28.77 0.92 19.32
C PRO A 55 -27.42 1.60 19.58
N ALA A 56 -27.27 2.87 19.21
CA ALA A 56 -26.00 3.59 19.29
C ALA A 56 -25.32 3.52 20.69
N ALA A 57 -26.12 3.60 21.76
CA ALA A 57 -25.62 3.48 23.13
C ALA A 57 -25.07 2.08 23.44
N GLU A 58 -25.70 1.03 22.91
CA GLU A 58 -25.25 -0.35 23.09
C GLU A 58 -23.99 -0.60 22.26
N PHE A 59 -23.96 -0.12 21.03
CA PHE A 59 -22.78 -0.19 20.17
C PHE A 59 -21.55 0.43 20.85
N LYS A 60 -21.70 1.62 21.44
CA LYS A 60 -20.65 2.31 22.18
C LYS A 60 -20.18 1.49 23.39
N ARG A 61 -21.09 0.92 24.17
CA ARG A 61 -20.73 0.09 25.32
C ARG A 61 -19.95 -1.18 24.90
N GLN A 62 -20.34 -1.78 23.79
CA GLN A 62 -19.64 -2.95 23.26
C GLN A 62 -18.27 -2.53 22.68
N GLU A 63 -18.14 -1.38 22.08
CA GLU A 63 -16.85 -0.86 21.62
C GLU A 63 -15.90 -0.59 22.79
N GLU A 64 -16.37 0.04 23.86
CA GLU A 64 -15.59 0.23 25.09
C GLU A 64 -15.16 -1.12 25.69
N TRP A 65 -16.05 -2.10 25.71
CA TRP A 65 -15.75 -3.44 26.18
C TRP A 65 -14.71 -4.15 25.29
N ARG A 66 -14.84 -4.06 23.95
CA ARG A 66 -13.84 -4.62 23.01
C ARG A 66 -12.43 -4.07 23.27
N ASN A 67 -12.34 -2.77 23.51
CA ASN A 67 -11.07 -2.15 23.86
C ASN A 67 -10.52 -2.64 25.20
N ALA A 68 -11.38 -2.78 26.20
CA ALA A 68 -11.01 -3.24 27.53
C ALA A 68 -10.56 -4.70 27.54
N ILE A 69 -11.28 -5.61 26.86
CA ILE A 69 -10.94 -7.03 26.81
C ILE A 69 -9.65 -7.27 26.00
N ALA A 70 -9.41 -6.52 24.93
CA ALA A 70 -8.19 -6.61 24.15
C ALA A 70 -6.95 -6.13 24.92
N ALA A 71 -7.11 -5.19 25.86
CA ALA A 71 -6.05 -4.70 26.73
C ALA A 71 -5.80 -5.61 27.96
N LYS A 72 -6.66 -6.59 28.20
CA LYS A 72 -6.54 -7.44 29.38
C LYS A 72 -5.36 -8.41 29.23
N PRO A 73 -4.54 -8.61 30.27
CA PRO A 73 -3.44 -9.57 30.23
C PRO A 73 -3.92 -10.98 29.85
N GLN A 74 -3.13 -11.68 29.07
CA GLN A 74 -3.38 -13.07 28.69
C GLN A 74 -3.31 -13.96 29.94
N PRO A 75 -4.24 -14.91 30.12
CA PRO A 75 -4.22 -15.80 31.29
C PRO A 75 -3.02 -16.78 31.25
N LYS A 76 -2.81 -17.44 30.13
CA LYS A 76 -1.74 -18.42 29.84
C LYS A 76 -1.74 -18.73 28.35
N LYS A 77 -0.78 -19.53 27.88
CA LYS A 77 -0.84 -20.08 26.51
C LYS A 77 -2.09 -20.94 26.33
N GLY A 78 -2.84 -20.71 25.25
CA GLY A 78 -4.07 -21.44 24.94
C GLY A 78 -5.09 -20.62 24.17
N CYS A 79 -6.31 -21.12 24.12
CA CYS A 79 -7.43 -20.49 23.45
C CYS A 79 -8.52 -20.14 24.45
N PHE A 80 -9.11 -18.95 24.33
CA PHE A 80 -10.05 -18.41 25.28
C PHE A 80 -11.18 -17.67 24.59
N THR A 81 -12.32 -17.55 25.29
CA THR A 81 -13.44 -16.70 24.88
C THR A 81 -13.89 -15.82 26.04
N ALA A 82 -14.50 -14.70 25.74
CA ALA A 82 -15.20 -13.85 26.69
C ALA A 82 -16.45 -13.25 26.04
N LYS A 83 -17.50 -13.05 26.85
CA LYS A 83 -18.77 -12.46 26.37
C LYS A 83 -19.07 -11.16 27.10
N PHE A 84 -19.48 -10.15 26.36
CA PHE A 84 -19.97 -8.90 26.91
C PHE A 84 -21.08 -9.12 27.93
N PRO A 85 -21.07 -8.42 29.09
CA PRO A 85 -20.11 -7.39 29.49
C PRO A 85 -18.92 -7.94 30.33
N SER A 86 -18.74 -9.25 30.45
CA SER A 86 -17.64 -9.83 31.23
C SER A 86 -16.28 -9.55 30.60
N LEU A 87 -15.30 -9.28 31.45
CA LEU A 87 -13.88 -9.17 31.08
C LEU A 87 -13.08 -10.41 31.48
N GLU A 88 -13.73 -11.52 31.80
CA GLU A 88 -13.08 -12.75 32.23
C GLU A 88 -12.94 -13.72 31.06
N TRP A 89 -11.71 -14.18 30.84
CA TRP A 89 -11.40 -15.20 29.86
C TRP A 89 -11.80 -16.58 30.34
N GLN A 90 -12.56 -17.29 29.51
CA GLN A 90 -12.90 -18.69 29.70
C GLN A 90 -12.11 -19.51 28.69
N GLU A 91 -11.39 -20.53 29.17
CA GLU A 91 -10.61 -21.43 28.32
C GLU A 91 -11.54 -22.27 27.44
N ILE A 92 -11.16 -22.40 26.16
CA ILE A 92 -11.83 -23.26 25.20
C ILE A 92 -10.79 -24.11 24.46
N PRO A 93 -11.16 -25.23 23.86
CA PRO A 93 -10.24 -26.00 23.02
C PRO A 93 -9.75 -25.18 21.84
N CYS A 94 -8.45 -25.24 21.61
CA CYS A 94 -7.89 -24.75 20.33
C CYS A 94 -8.24 -25.72 19.20
N VAL A 95 -8.30 -25.21 17.98
CA VAL A 95 -8.39 -26.00 16.74
C VAL A 95 -7.08 -25.95 15.98
N ASP A 96 -6.93 -26.80 14.97
CA ASP A 96 -5.76 -26.73 14.08
C ASP A 96 -5.72 -25.40 13.35
N GLY A 97 -4.54 -24.81 13.25
CA GLY A 97 -4.27 -23.70 12.36
C GLY A 97 -4.17 -24.15 10.89
N PRO A 98 -4.05 -23.21 9.93
CA PRO A 98 -3.84 -23.57 8.54
C PRO A 98 -2.54 -24.37 8.36
N LYS A 99 -2.59 -25.36 7.47
CA LYS A 99 -1.43 -26.22 7.12
C LYS A 99 -0.55 -25.60 6.01
N TYR A 100 -0.86 -24.38 5.62
CA TYR A 100 -0.15 -23.65 4.57
C TYR A 100 0.28 -22.26 5.07
N PRO A 101 1.43 -21.78 4.61
CA PRO A 101 1.90 -20.45 4.95
C PRO A 101 1.15 -19.39 4.14
N MET A 102 0.89 -18.25 4.74
CA MET A 102 0.51 -17.02 4.03
C MET A 102 1.81 -16.34 3.58
N SER A 103 2.31 -16.78 2.43
CA SER A 103 3.68 -16.52 2.01
C SER A 103 3.83 -15.17 1.32
N PRO A 104 4.93 -14.43 1.58
CA PRO A 104 5.31 -13.31 0.75
C PRO A 104 5.66 -13.80 -0.67
N ARG A 105 5.45 -12.93 -1.66
CA ARG A 105 5.79 -13.22 -3.05
C ARG A 105 7.29 -13.48 -3.19
N ALA A 106 7.66 -14.55 -3.92
CA ALA A 106 9.05 -14.89 -4.16
C ALA A 106 9.81 -13.76 -4.90
N GLY A 107 11.06 -13.51 -4.50
CA GLY A 107 11.94 -12.54 -5.15
C GLY A 107 11.71 -11.07 -4.77
N VAL A 108 10.75 -10.77 -3.89
CA VAL A 108 10.52 -9.42 -3.35
C VAL A 108 10.92 -9.39 -1.89
N VAL A 109 11.52 -8.29 -1.43
CA VAL A 109 11.72 -8.02 0.00
C VAL A 109 10.55 -7.14 0.45
N PRO A 110 9.42 -7.72 0.91
CA PRO A 110 8.28 -6.94 1.34
C PRO A 110 8.58 -6.24 2.66
N GLN A 111 7.89 -5.14 2.91
CA GLN A 111 7.94 -4.44 4.20
C GLN A 111 6.73 -4.84 5.06
N THR A 112 5.58 -5.01 4.42
CA THR A 112 4.31 -5.47 4.99
C THR A 112 3.53 -6.28 3.95
N VAL A 113 2.37 -6.78 4.31
CA VAL A 113 1.44 -7.47 3.40
C VAL A 113 0.76 -6.48 2.45
N GLY A 114 0.28 -6.95 1.31
CA GLY A 114 -0.60 -6.23 0.42
C GLY A 114 -0.12 -6.09 -1.02
N ASN A 115 -0.82 -5.28 -1.80
CA ASN A 115 -0.61 -5.12 -3.24
C ASN A 115 0.37 -4.00 -3.61
N GLY A 116 1.04 -3.43 -2.62
CA GLY A 116 1.98 -2.33 -2.81
C GLY A 116 1.38 -0.94 -2.60
N ASN A 117 0.12 -0.85 -2.18
CA ASN A 117 -0.59 0.39 -1.89
C ASN A 117 -1.15 0.43 -0.46
N ASP A 118 -0.83 -0.56 0.36
CA ASP A 118 -1.39 -0.64 1.71
C ASP A 118 -0.82 0.43 2.62
N ILE A 119 -1.68 0.93 3.49
CA ILE A 119 -1.37 1.96 4.47
C ILE A 119 -1.10 1.29 5.80
N ALA A 120 -0.01 1.71 6.46
CA ALA A 120 0.41 1.20 7.75
C ALA A 120 0.64 2.33 8.76
N ALA A 121 0.55 2.01 10.04
CA ALA A 121 0.83 2.90 11.14
C ALA A 121 2.23 2.64 11.69
N GLN A 122 3.14 3.60 11.55
CA GLN A 122 4.48 3.54 12.12
C GLN A 122 4.51 4.22 13.50
N ALA A 123 5.13 3.58 14.47
CA ALA A 123 5.41 4.20 15.75
C ALA A 123 6.34 5.42 15.57
N PRO A 124 5.99 6.60 16.11
CA PRO A 124 6.86 7.78 16.01
C PRO A 124 8.17 7.58 16.81
N SER A 125 8.13 6.71 17.81
CA SER A 125 9.29 6.31 18.62
C SER A 125 9.00 4.98 19.32
N GLY A 126 10.03 4.26 19.72
CA GLY A 126 9.91 3.03 20.50
C GLY A 126 9.39 1.84 19.68
N ILE A 127 8.89 0.84 20.38
CA ILE A 127 8.44 -0.45 19.84
C ILE A 127 6.93 -0.58 20.05
N ILE A 128 6.23 -1.12 19.07
CA ILE A 128 4.82 -1.42 19.17
C ILE A 128 4.64 -2.65 20.06
N SER A 129 3.83 -2.53 21.11
CA SER A 129 3.43 -3.65 21.97
C SER A 129 2.08 -4.25 21.54
N SER A 130 1.24 -3.46 20.89
CA SER A 130 0.01 -3.96 20.28
C SER A 130 -0.49 -3.04 19.16
N ALA A 131 -1.19 -3.62 18.20
CA ALA A 131 -1.94 -2.91 17.18
C ALA A 131 -3.39 -3.40 17.15
N ILE A 132 -4.31 -2.52 16.79
CA ILE A 132 -5.74 -2.79 16.72
C ILE A 132 -6.26 -2.29 15.38
N GLY A 133 -6.83 -3.21 14.61
CA GLY A 133 -7.50 -2.94 13.34
C GLY A 133 -9.02 -3.01 13.47
N SER A 134 -9.71 -2.07 12.83
CA SER A 134 -11.17 -2.03 12.78
C SER A 134 -11.66 -1.25 11.54
N PHE A 135 -12.93 -1.41 11.22
CA PHE A 135 -13.59 -0.67 10.15
C PHE A 135 -14.63 0.26 10.75
N ASP A 136 -14.42 1.59 10.59
CA ASP A 136 -15.29 2.61 11.19
C ASP A 136 -16.60 2.78 10.42
N THR A 137 -16.56 2.60 9.10
CA THR A 137 -17.72 2.80 8.23
C THR A 137 -17.66 1.84 7.05
N LEU A 138 -18.79 1.26 6.73
CA LEU A 138 -19.02 0.45 5.54
C LEU A 138 -20.09 1.15 4.70
N THR A 139 -19.76 1.48 3.46
CA THR A 139 -20.71 2.10 2.53
C THR A 139 -20.89 1.21 1.31
N ASN A 140 -22.12 0.83 1.00
CA ASN A 140 -22.46 -0.05 -0.11
C ASN A 140 -21.72 -1.39 -0.12
N VAL A 141 -21.21 -1.86 1.00
CA VAL A 141 -20.63 -3.18 1.14
C VAL A 141 -21.76 -4.19 1.27
N THR A 142 -21.98 -4.97 0.21
CA THR A 142 -23.08 -5.96 0.14
C THR A 142 -22.59 -7.38 -0.06
N SER A 143 -21.40 -7.55 -0.64
CA SER A 143 -20.80 -8.86 -0.87
C SER A 143 -19.29 -8.75 -1.04
N GLU A 144 -18.61 -9.83 -0.71
CA GLU A 144 -17.23 -10.13 -1.06
C GLU A 144 -17.16 -11.58 -1.52
N SER A 145 -16.22 -11.91 -2.37
CA SER A 145 -15.88 -13.28 -2.71
C SER A 145 -14.39 -13.44 -2.97
N GLY A 146 -13.86 -14.56 -2.55
CA GLY A 146 -12.48 -14.94 -2.76
C GLY A 146 -12.31 -16.44 -2.93
N PRO A 147 -11.17 -16.90 -3.49
CA PRO A 147 -10.83 -18.31 -3.54
C PRO A 147 -10.43 -18.81 -2.15
N THR A 148 -10.78 -20.05 -1.82
CA THR A 148 -10.26 -20.73 -0.64
C THR A 148 -8.86 -21.25 -0.93
N GLY A 149 -7.85 -20.72 -0.24
CA GLY A 149 -6.45 -21.09 -0.46
C GLY A 149 -5.97 -20.74 -1.89
N ASN A 150 -5.19 -21.64 -2.47
CA ASN A 150 -4.32 -21.34 -3.61
C ASN A 150 -4.95 -21.26 -4.99
N ALA A 151 -6.07 -21.88 -5.22
CA ALA A 151 -6.67 -22.02 -6.56
C ALA A 151 -8.09 -22.59 -6.50
N GLY A 152 -8.76 -22.49 -5.37
CA GLY A 152 -10.14 -22.94 -5.22
C GLY A 152 -11.12 -22.09 -6.03
N ALA A 153 -12.35 -22.55 -6.14
CA ALA A 153 -13.45 -21.71 -6.60
C ALA A 153 -13.63 -20.53 -5.62
N SER A 154 -14.04 -19.37 -6.14
CA SER A 154 -14.42 -18.24 -5.30
C SER A 154 -15.71 -18.58 -4.55
N HIS A 155 -15.70 -18.29 -3.25
CA HIS A 155 -16.82 -18.43 -2.36
C HIS A 155 -17.16 -17.09 -1.71
N PRO A 156 -18.44 -16.84 -1.37
CA PRO A 156 -18.83 -15.65 -0.63
C PRO A 156 -18.14 -15.60 0.75
N ASP A 157 -17.84 -14.38 1.21
CA ASP A 157 -17.26 -14.11 2.51
C ASP A 157 -15.97 -14.93 2.78
N THR A 158 -15.11 -15.03 1.75
CA THR A 158 -13.85 -15.78 1.82
C THR A 158 -12.66 -14.83 1.79
N TYR A 159 -12.18 -14.48 2.97
CA TYR A 159 -11.16 -13.47 3.16
C TYR A 159 -10.36 -13.70 4.45
N THR A 160 -9.29 -12.95 4.61
CA THR A 160 -8.56 -12.80 5.87
C THR A 160 -8.56 -11.35 6.33
N LEU A 161 -8.62 -11.15 7.65
CA LEU A 161 -8.23 -9.89 8.28
C LEU A 161 -6.85 -10.09 8.88
N GLN A 162 -5.93 -9.18 8.60
CA GLN A 162 -4.55 -9.35 9.06
C GLN A 162 -4.04 -8.07 9.72
N ILE A 163 -3.35 -8.24 10.86
CA ILE A 163 -2.39 -7.28 11.37
C ILE A 163 -1.01 -7.86 11.12
N ASN A 164 -0.16 -7.11 10.44
CA ASN A 164 1.17 -7.54 10.08
C ASN A 164 2.21 -6.58 10.68
N THR A 165 3.30 -7.14 11.20
CA THR A 165 4.45 -6.35 11.61
C THR A 165 5.24 -5.89 10.38
N ASP A 166 6.13 -4.91 10.53
CA ASP A 166 7.21 -4.73 9.57
C ASP A 166 8.24 -5.87 9.67
N PHE A 167 9.15 -5.94 8.70
CA PHE A 167 10.29 -6.82 8.76
C PHE A 167 11.33 -6.24 9.70
N PHE A 168 11.38 -6.74 10.93
CA PHE A 168 12.21 -6.21 12.00
C PHE A 168 13.48 -7.05 12.24
N LYS A 169 14.48 -6.43 12.83
CA LYS A 169 15.67 -7.14 13.30
C LYS A 169 15.32 -7.98 14.54
N THR A 170 15.74 -9.23 14.54
CA THR A 170 15.54 -10.15 15.66
C THR A 170 16.80 -10.95 15.97
N SER A 171 17.01 -11.28 17.24
CA SER A 171 18.09 -12.15 17.68
C SER A 171 17.93 -13.58 17.17
N VAL A 172 16.73 -14.00 16.80
CA VAL A 172 16.47 -15.32 16.20
C VAL A 172 17.15 -15.47 14.83
N CYS A 173 17.49 -14.36 14.19
CA CYS A 173 18.30 -14.33 12.97
C CYS A 173 19.81 -14.49 13.20
N ASN A 174 20.32 -14.46 14.43
CA ASN A 174 21.76 -14.54 14.70
C ASN A 174 22.46 -15.79 14.14
N PRO A 175 21.83 -16.98 14.11
CA PRO A 175 22.41 -18.15 13.46
C PRO A 175 22.43 -18.11 11.93
N SER A 176 21.67 -17.19 11.32
CA SER A 176 21.61 -17.06 9.86
C SER A 176 22.92 -16.47 9.31
N PRO A 177 23.48 -17.03 8.23
CA PRO A 177 24.61 -16.43 7.52
C PRO A 177 24.18 -15.19 6.72
N ASN A 178 22.87 -14.95 6.56
CA ASN A 178 22.34 -13.86 5.77
C ASN A 178 22.05 -12.63 6.65
N SER A 179 22.82 -11.57 6.47
CA SER A 179 22.64 -10.30 7.19
C SER A 179 21.28 -9.62 6.91
N ASN A 180 20.58 -10.04 5.86
CA ASN A 180 19.23 -9.56 5.52
C ASN A 180 18.11 -10.35 6.21
N CYS A 181 18.43 -11.35 7.03
CA CYS A 181 17.42 -12.05 7.82
C CYS A 181 16.64 -11.09 8.70
N ARG A 182 15.30 -11.24 8.71
CA ARG A 182 14.36 -10.43 9.52
C ARG A 182 13.28 -11.32 10.11
N GLY A 183 12.80 -10.93 11.28
CA GLY A 183 11.57 -11.45 11.85
C GLY A 183 10.36 -10.78 11.21
N TRP A 184 9.27 -11.50 11.09
CA TRP A 184 7.97 -11.01 10.66
C TRP A 184 6.88 -11.82 11.34
N GLU A 185 5.82 -11.16 11.77
CA GLU A 185 4.70 -11.78 12.47
C GLU A 185 3.38 -11.32 11.88
N GLN A 186 2.52 -12.29 11.62
CA GLN A 186 1.18 -12.08 11.09
C GLN A 186 0.15 -12.55 12.11
N PHE A 187 -0.73 -11.65 12.51
CA PHE A 187 -1.93 -11.91 13.31
C PHE A 187 -3.12 -12.01 12.36
N VAL A 188 -3.64 -13.19 12.16
CA VAL A 188 -4.60 -13.50 11.08
C VAL A 188 -5.91 -14.02 11.61
N PHE A 189 -7.01 -13.43 11.17
CA PHE A 189 -8.33 -14.03 11.21
C PHE A 189 -8.69 -14.54 9.81
N GLU A 190 -8.95 -15.83 9.70
CA GLU A 190 -9.37 -16.51 8.48
C GLU A 190 -10.87 -16.75 8.52
N ASN A 191 -11.58 -16.32 7.48
CA ASN A 191 -13.00 -16.54 7.27
C ASN A 191 -13.23 -17.16 5.90
N ASN A 192 -13.63 -18.42 5.87
CA ASN A 192 -13.95 -19.14 4.63
C ASN A 192 -15.03 -20.19 4.88
N PRO A 193 -15.58 -20.88 3.87
CA PRO A 193 -16.64 -21.85 4.06
C PRO A 193 -16.33 -23.00 5.03
N ASN A 194 -15.05 -23.29 5.26
CA ASN A 194 -14.62 -24.42 6.08
C ASN A 194 -14.15 -24.00 7.47
N PHE A 195 -13.62 -22.76 7.60
CA PHE A 195 -12.95 -22.33 8.82
C PHE A 195 -13.25 -20.87 9.15
N HIS A 196 -13.49 -20.64 10.45
CA HIS A 196 -13.58 -19.32 11.05
C HIS A 196 -12.69 -19.35 12.28
N ARG A 197 -11.47 -18.82 12.19
CA ARG A 197 -10.46 -18.97 13.24
C ARG A 197 -9.43 -17.85 13.23
N ALA A 198 -8.83 -17.56 14.39
CA ALA A 198 -7.74 -16.61 14.50
C ALA A 198 -6.46 -17.32 14.99
N PHE A 199 -5.32 -16.95 14.42
CA PHE A 199 -4.02 -17.57 14.65
C PHE A 199 -2.87 -16.59 14.40
N ILE A 200 -1.64 -17.01 14.75
CA ILE A 200 -0.41 -16.26 14.52
C ILE A 200 0.51 -17.10 13.64
N GLN A 201 1.14 -16.48 12.64
CA GLN A 201 2.25 -17.06 11.89
C GLN A 201 3.53 -16.28 12.15
N TYR A 202 4.62 -17.01 12.40
CA TYR A 202 5.93 -16.47 12.70
C TYR A 202 6.89 -16.77 11.55
N TRP A 203 7.59 -15.74 11.06
CA TRP A 203 8.46 -15.84 9.91
C TRP A 203 9.87 -15.35 10.21
N LEU A 204 10.84 -16.05 9.60
CA LEU A 204 12.20 -15.59 9.43
C LEU A 204 12.43 -15.39 7.93
N ILE A 205 12.44 -14.15 7.49
CA ILE A 205 12.56 -13.77 6.09
C ILE A 205 14.04 -13.83 5.68
N PHE A 206 14.34 -14.53 4.59
CA PHE A 206 15.70 -14.77 4.09
C PHE A 206 16.64 -15.38 5.13
N PHE A 207 16.19 -16.39 5.85
CA PHE A 207 17.01 -16.99 6.92
C PHE A 207 18.22 -17.73 6.35
N ASP A 208 18.02 -18.85 5.64
CA ASP A 208 19.06 -19.68 5.03
C ASP A 208 18.38 -20.79 4.21
N THR A 209 19.21 -21.67 3.61
CA THR A 209 18.72 -22.90 2.94
C THR A 209 18.11 -23.90 3.92
N THR A 210 18.49 -23.85 5.20
CA THR A 210 17.98 -24.73 6.28
C THR A 210 17.34 -23.88 7.37
N CYS A 211 16.09 -24.17 7.67
CA CYS A 211 15.35 -23.48 8.72
C CYS A 211 15.64 -24.05 10.14
N PRO A 212 15.45 -23.22 11.19
CA PRO A 212 15.52 -23.70 12.57
C PRO A 212 14.48 -24.79 12.87
N ALA A 213 14.69 -25.51 13.95
CA ALA A 213 13.70 -26.48 14.44
C ALA A 213 12.31 -25.81 14.61
N ASN A 214 11.25 -26.51 14.27
CA ASN A 214 9.85 -26.04 14.26
C ASN A 214 9.50 -24.99 13.20
N PHE A 215 10.42 -24.63 12.31
CA PHE A 215 10.16 -23.81 11.14
C PHE A 215 10.21 -24.66 9.87
N GLN A 216 9.29 -24.40 8.97
CA GLN A 216 9.25 -24.99 7.63
C GLN A 216 9.88 -24.05 6.61
N SER A 217 10.54 -24.63 5.63
CA SER A 217 11.20 -23.87 4.55
C SER A 217 10.20 -23.48 3.48
N VAL A 218 10.24 -22.22 3.08
CA VAL A 218 9.48 -21.65 1.96
C VAL A 218 10.47 -21.00 1.00
N PRO A 219 10.53 -21.41 -0.28
CA PRO A 219 11.48 -20.87 -1.25
C PRO A 219 11.32 -19.35 -1.41
N ALA A 220 12.42 -18.60 -1.29
CA ALA A 220 12.45 -17.14 -1.47
C ALA A 220 12.89 -16.70 -2.88
N GLY A 221 13.33 -17.64 -3.72
CA GLY A 221 13.72 -17.39 -5.11
C GLY A 221 15.08 -16.69 -5.33
N VAL A 222 15.86 -16.47 -4.26
CA VAL A 222 17.13 -15.71 -4.29
C VAL A 222 18.28 -16.43 -3.59
N GLY A 223 18.26 -17.77 -3.56
CA GLY A 223 19.33 -18.58 -2.93
C GLY A 223 19.21 -18.75 -1.42
N HIS A 224 18.21 -18.15 -0.80
CA HIS A 224 17.82 -18.34 0.61
C HIS A 224 16.34 -18.69 0.68
N ASN A 225 15.95 -19.32 1.78
CA ASN A 225 14.55 -19.59 2.07
C ASN A 225 14.01 -18.63 3.13
N HIS A 226 12.72 -18.39 3.08
CA HIS A 226 11.97 -17.96 4.25
C HIS A 226 11.72 -19.18 5.13
N CYS A 227 11.65 -18.96 6.43
CA CYS A 227 11.30 -19.99 7.39
C CYS A 227 10.03 -19.58 8.11
N VAL A 228 9.01 -20.42 8.11
CA VAL A 228 7.72 -20.15 8.75
C VAL A 228 7.42 -21.17 9.81
N GLN A 229 7.01 -20.72 10.99
CA GLN A 229 6.35 -21.56 11.97
C GLN A 229 4.84 -21.45 11.76
N LEU A 230 4.27 -22.49 11.21
CA LEU A 230 2.84 -22.55 10.96
C LEU A 230 2.05 -22.61 12.26
N SER A 231 0.91 -21.96 12.25
CA SER A 231 -0.03 -21.93 13.36
C SER A 231 -0.61 -23.30 13.77
N ASN A 232 -0.46 -24.34 12.94
CA ASN A 232 -0.82 -25.70 13.34
C ASN A 232 0.02 -26.25 14.50
N LEU A 233 1.24 -25.73 14.72
CA LEU A 233 2.07 -26.12 15.88
C LEU A 233 1.60 -25.43 17.17
N SER A 234 1.03 -24.25 17.08
CA SER A 234 0.54 -23.47 18.21
C SER A 234 -1.00 -23.46 18.34
N GLY A 235 -1.72 -23.94 17.33
CA GLY A 235 -3.18 -23.96 17.26
C GLY A 235 -3.79 -22.59 16.90
N ALA A 236 -5.08 -22.60 16.64
CA ALA A 236 -5.91 -21.44 16.36
C ALA A 236 -7.10 -21.39 17.34
N VAL A 237 -7.58 -20.18 17.65
CA VAL A 237 -8.84 -20.05 18.38
C VAL A 237 -10.00 -20.09 17.37
N PRO A 238 -10.97 -21.02 17.54
CA PRO A 238 -12.14 -21.04 16.68
C PRO A 238 -13.06 -19.87 17.03
N THR A 239 -13.61 -19.21 16.02
CA THR A 239 -14.75 -18.31 16.22
C THR A 239 -16.05 -19.06 15.93
N THR A 240 -17.08 -18.74 16.67
CA THR A 240 -18.33 -19.56 16.66
C THR A 240 -19.21 -19.31 15.43
N THR A 241 -18.90 -18.30 14.63
CA THR A 241 -19.72 -17.90 13.47
C THR A 241 -18.86 -17.32 12.37
N ALA A 242 -19.23 -17.58 11.11
CA ALA A 242 -18.76 -16.83 9.97
C ALA A 242 -19.05 -15.32 10.14
N VAL A 243 -18.18 -14.49 9.61
CA VAL A 243 -18.34 -13.04 9.60
C VAL A 243 -18.62 -12.60 8.17
N PRO A 244 -19.88 -12.34 7.77
CA PRO A 244 -20.17 -11.71 6.51
C PRO A 244 -19.50 -10.33 6.42
N VAL A 245 -19.05 -9.91 5.25
CA VAL A 245 -18.39 -8.60 5.07
C VAL A 245 -19.30 -7.43 5.46
N THR A 246 -20.62 -7.61 5.42
CA THR A 246 -21.59 -6.63 5.91
C THR A 246 -21.50 -6.38 7.42
N ASN A 247 -20.82 -7.26 8.17
CA ASN A 247 -20.63 -7.18 9.62
C ASN A 247 -19.24 -6.68 10.03
N LEU A 248 -18.37 -6.32 9.07
CA LEU A 248 -17.00 -5.84 9.37
C LEU A 248 -16.96 -4.64 10.32
N GLY A 249 -17.98 -3.79 10.34
CA GLY A 249 -18.09 -2.68 11.31
C GLY A 249 -18.29 -3.12 12.78
N GLN A 250 -18.55 -4.40 13.03
CA GLN A 250 -18.73 -4.97 14.38
C GLN A 250 -17.56 -5.87 14.82
N VAL A 251 -16.47 -5.88 14.04
CA VAL A 251 -15.29 -6.68 14.35
C VAL A 251 -14.11 -5.81 14.71
N THR A 252 -13.23 -6.36 15.53
CA THR A 252 -11.93 -5.75 15.87
C THR A 252 -10.90 -6.85 15.95
N LEU A 253 -9.78 -6.67 15.28
CA LEU A 253 -8.62 -7.55 15.38
C LEU A 253 -7.53 -6.84 16.20
N THR A 254 -6.94 -7.55 17.16
CA THR A 254 -5.83 -7.04 17.96
C THR A 254 -4.68 -8.03 17.89
N GLY A 255 -3.51 -7.56 17.49
CA GLY A 255 -2.24 -8.26 17.64
C GLY A 255 -1.45 -7.64 18.78
N ALA A 256 -0.88 -8.45 19.67
CA ALA A 256 -0.05 -7.97 20.76
C ALA A 256 1.20 -8.83 20.90
N ALA A 257 2.35 -8.15 21.09
CA ALA A 257 3.65 -8.78 21.26
C ALA A 257 4.24 -8.45 22.62
N SER A 258 4.69 -9.47 23.35
CA SER A 258 5.34 -9.32 24.64
C SER A 258 6.59 -10.21 24.75
N ALA A 259 7.45 -9.92 25.71
CA ALA A 259 8.66 -10.73 25.95
C ALA A 259 8.36 -12.18 26.34
N GLY A 260 7.15 -12.46 26.84
CA GLY A 260 6.75 -13.79 27.32
C GLY A 260 5.85 -14.55 26.37
N ALA A 261 5.00 -13.87 25.63
CA ALA A 261 4.08 -14.48 24.66
C ALA A 261 3.40 -13.42 23.80
N ASP A 262 3.16 -13.78 22.54
CA ASP A 262 2.38 -12.96 21.62
C ASP A 262 0.92 -13.42 21.64
N SER A 263 -0.01 -12.57 21.25
CA SER A 263 -1.42 -12.93 21.22
C SER A 263 -2.20 -12.24 20.11
N ILE A 264 -3.24 -12.94 19.66
CA ILE A 264 -4.25 -12.40 18.78
C ILE A 264 -5.60 -12.44 19.46
N THR A 265 -6.32 -11.32 19.44
CA THR A 265 -7.69 -11.23 19.91
C THR A 265 -8.61 -10.80 18.77
N MET A 266 -9.57 -11.64 18.42
CA MET A 266 -10.64 -11.31 17.49
C MET A 266 -11.93 -11.05 18.27
N THR A 267 -12.55 -9.89 18.06
CA THR A 267 -13.88 -9.60 18.63
C THR A 267 -14.93 -9.53 17.53
N ILE A 268 -16.05 -10.18 17.74
CA ILE A 268 -17.20 -10.21 16.83
C ILE A 268 -18.46 -9.84 17.64
N GLY A 269 -18.97 -8.63 17.41
CA GLY A 269 -20.06 -8.09 18.23
C GLY A 269 -19.70 -8.10 19.72
N GLY A 270 -20.49 -8.79 20.54
CA GLY A 270 -20.28 -8.93 21.98
C GLY A 270 -19.48 -10.18 22.38
N THR A 271 -18.72 -10.81 21.51
CA THR A 271 -17.90 -11.99 21.84
C THR A 271 -16.45 -11.76 21.45
N ALA A 272 -15.52 -12.07 22.33
CA ALA A 272 -14.09 -12.03 22.11
C ALA A 272 -13.51 -13.45 22.08
N PHE A 273 -12.52 -13.66 21.20
CA PHE A 273 -11.78 -14.90 21.01
C PHE A 273 -10.30 -14.57 21.07
N LEU A 274 -9.57 -15.21 21.98
CA LEU A 274 -8.15 -14.97 22.21
C LEU A 274 -7.36 -16.25 21.92
N ARG A 275 -6.31 -16.12 21.11
CA ARG A 275 -5.21 -17.08 21.06
C ARG A 275 -3.98 -16.47 21.70
N ALA A 276 -3.57 -16.99 22.84
CA ALA A 276 -2.29 -16.65 23.46
C ALA A 276 -1.23 -17.61 22.91
N GLY A 277 -0.24 -17.07 22.22
CA GLY A 277 0.75 -17.80 21.44
C GLY A 277 2.11 -17.93 22.11
N ASP A 278 3.10 -18.17 21.29
CA ASP A 278 4.52 -18.19 21.62
C ASP A 278 5.16 -16.84 21.25
N ASN A 279 6.40 -16.61 21.64
CA ASN A 279 7.22 -15.49 21.22
C ASN A 279 8.34 -16.04 20.32
N SER A 280 7.98 -16.51 19.11
CA SER A 280 8.90 -17.30 18.29
C SER A 280 9.90 -16.45 17.49
N VAL A 281 9.59 -15.18 17.25
CA VAL A 281 10.45 -14.27 16.47
C VAL A 281 10.81 -12.98 17.21
N ASN A 282 10.44 -12.88 18.49
CA ASN A 282 10.76 -11.74 19.37
C ASN A 282 10.23 -10.39 18.84
N ALA A 283 8.99 -10.32 18.36
CA ALA A 283 8.38 -9.11 17.81
C ALA A 283 8.39 -7.93 18.80
N SER A 284 8.25 -8.21 20.11
CA SER A 284 8.31 -7.23 21.20
C SER A 284 9.62 -6.43 21.28
N PHE A 285 10.67 -6.82 20.54
CA PHE A 285 11.96 -6.10 20.51
C PHE A 285 12.22 -5.36 19.20
N GLY A 286 11.37 -5.50 18.19
CA GLY A 286 11.65 -4.96 16.87
C GLY A 286 10.46 -4.40 16.09
N TRP A 287 9.24 -4.66 16.49
CA TRP A 287 8.04 -4.24 15.80
C TRP A 287 7.85 -2.72 15.83
N THR A 288 7.89 -2.06 14.68
CA THR A 288 7.80 -0.60 14.61
C THR A 288 6.72 -0.09 13.66
N ILE A 289 6.21 -0.94 12.75
CA ILE A 289 5.14 -0.59 11.82
C ILE A 289 4.08 -1.68 11.90
N ALA A 290 2.82 -1.29 12.02
CA ALA A 290 1.67 -2.16 11.98
C ALA A 290 0.82 -1.83 10.75
N GLU A 291 0.52 -2.84 9.95
CA GLU A 291 -0.44 -2.77 8.86
C GLU A 291 -1.69 -3.54 9.28
N PHE A 292 -2.87 -3.07 8.86
CA PHE A 292 -4.12 -3.80 9.00
C PHE A 292 -4.96 -3.61 7.75
N ASN A 293 -5.41 -4.72 7.19
CA ASN A 293 -6.37 -4.70 6.09
C ASN A 293 -7.12 -6.04 5.95
N ILE A 294 -8.02 -6.08 4.96
CA ILE A 294 -8.70 -7.26 4.46
C ILE A 294 -8.06 -7.75 3.18
N PHE A 295 -7.74 -9.03 3.13
CA PHE A 295 -7.09 -9.68 1.98
C PHE A 295 -7.83 -10.97 1.62
N GLY A 296 -7.53 -11.53 0.46
CA GLY A 296 -8.00 -12.86 0.11
C GLY A 296 -7.48 -13.92 1.06
N ASP A 297 -8.15 -15.07 1.11
CA ASP A 297 -7.70 -16.26 1.84
C ASP A 297 -6.52 -16.88 1.07
N GLY A 298 -5.34 -16.40 1.41
CA GLY A 298 -4.11 -16.72 0.74
C GLY A 298 -3.37 -17.89 1.33
N GLY A 299 -2.75 -18.67 0.52
CA GLY A 299 -2.04 -19.86 0.99
C GLY A 299 -1.06 -20.43 0.00
N ASN A 300 -0.50 -19.66 -0.93
CA ASN A 300 0.49 -20.23 -1.83
C ASN A 300 1.76 -19.39 -1.98
N SER A 301 2.81 -20.07 -2.44
CA SER A 301 4.09 -19.47 -2.80
C SER A 301 4.02 -18.41 -3.92
N SER A 302 2.88 -18.20 -4.54
CA SER A 302 2.64 -17.17 -5.57
C SER A 302 1.88 -15.95 -5.04
N GLY A 303 1.62 -15.90 -3.74
CA GLY A 303 0.82 -14.88 -3.07
C GLY A 303 -0.64 -15.30 -2.93
N GLY A 304 -1.33 -14.71 -1.97
CA GLY A 304 -2.69 -15.06 -1.62
C GLY A 304 -3.74 -14.79 -2.69
N GLY A 305 -4.96 -15.20 -2.41
CA GLY A 305 -6.12 -14.86 -3.21
C GLY A 305 -6.45 -13.37 -3.14
N THR A 306 -7.41 -12.94 -3.95
CA THR A 306 -7.93 -11.58 -3.94
C THR A 306 -9.29 -11.57 -3.26
N ALA A 307 -9.47 -10.77 -2.20
CA ALA A 307 -10.78 -10.43 -1.68
C ALA A 307 -11.46 -9.47 -2.67
N THR A 308 -12.56 -9.92 -3.27
CA THR A 308 -13.25 -9.18 -4.34
C THR A 308 -14.59 -8.67 -3.84
N PHE A 309 -14.63 -7.39 -3.53
CA PHE A 309 -15.84 -6.68 -3.11
C PHE A 309 -16.71 -6.30 -4.32
N ASN A 310 -18.01 -6.14 -4.06
CA ASN A 310 -18.97 -5.63 -5.03
C ASN A 310 -18.63 -4.19 -5.48
N ASN A 311 -19.12 -3.80 -6.64
CA ASN A 311 -18.93 -2.44 -7.16
C ASN A 311 -19.47 -1.38 -6.21
N ASN A 312 -18.77 -0.24 -6.12
CA ASN A 312 -19.06 0.89 -5.24
C ASN A 312 -19.00 0.59 -3.73
N ALA A 313 -18.41 -0.54 -3.34
CA ALA A 313 -18.09 -0.80 -1.94
C ALA A 313 -17.00 0.17 -1.46
N SER A 314 -17.16 0.70 -0.24
CA SER A 314 -16.19 1.57 0.41
C SER A 314 -16.09 1.27 1.89
N LEU A 315 -14.85 1.22 2.39
CA LEU A 315 -14.51 0.94 3.77
C LEU A 315 -13.68 2.10 4.34
N VAL A 316 -13.96 2.49 5.57
CA VAL A 316 -13.08 3.36 6.36
C VAL A 316 -12.34 2.48 7.35
N THR A 317 -11.06 2.29 7.13
CA THR A 317 -10.19 1.41 7.92
C THR A 317 -9.42 2.23 8.94
N ARG A 318 -9.29 1.69 10.15
CA ARG A 318 -8.58 2.31 11.28
C ARG A 318 -7.51 1.38 11.81
N ILE A 319 -6.30 1.91 12.01
CA ILE A 319 -5.19 1.23 12.66
C ILE A 319 -4.76 2.04 13.89
N ARG A 320 -4.88 1.47 15.07
CA ARG A 320 -4.34 2.03 16.32
C ARG A 320 -3.11 1.25 16.74
N ILE A 321 -2.11 1.91 17.28
CA ILE A 321 -0.94 1.25 17.86
C ILE A 321 -0.74 1.68 19.31
N ASN A 322 -0.13 0.80 20.10
CA ASN A 322 0.37 1.11 21.43
C ASN A 322 1.89 0.89 21.43
N ASN A 323 2.64 1.98 21.57
CA ASN A 323 4.10 1.99 21.67
C ASN A 323 4.58 2.59 23.00
N GLY A 324 3.67 2.71 23.98
CA GLY A 324 3.93 3.36 25.27
C GLY A 324 3.94 4.90 25.20
N GLY A 325 3.89 5.49 23.99
CA GLY A 325 3.83 6.94 23.77
C GLY A 325 2.40 7.46 23.66
N LYS A 326 2.28 8.79 23.55
CA LYS A 326 1.02 9.51 23.32
C LYS A 326 0.96 10.15 21.94
N ASP A 327 2.09 10.22 21.23
CA ASP A 327 2.16 10.84 19.92
C ASP A 327 1.38 10.00 18.89
N PRO A 328 0.70 10.65 17.97
CA PRO A 328 -0.04 9.93 16.92
C PRO A 328 0.92 9.14 16.04
N PRO A 329 0.51 7.97 15.53
CA PRO A 329 1.31 7.19 14.60
C PRO A 329 1.52 7.94 13.29
N ILE A 330 2.65 7.67 12.66
CA ILE A 330 2.96 8.17 11.33
C ILE A 330 2.32 7.24 10.30
N CYS A 331 1.62 7.82 9.34
CA CYS A 331 1.05 7.08 8.22
C CYS A 331 2.13 6.84 7.17
N VAL A 332 2.36 5.58 6.83
CA VAL A 332 3.30 5.16 5.79
C VAL A 332 2.61 4.26 4.77
N ALA A 333 3.05 4.32 3.52
CA ALA A 333 2.54 3.47 2.45
C ALA A 333 3.51 2.31 2.24
N GLN A 334 3.04 1.10 2.52
CA GLN A 334 3.83 -0.12 2.35
C GLN A 334 2.93 -1.28 1.85
N GLY A 335 3.55 -2.40 1.55
CA GLY A 335 2.86 -3.61 1.15
C GLY A 335 3.34 -4.15 -0.19
N PHE A 336 3.92 -5.35 -0.19
CA PHE A 336 4.55 -5.95 -1.36
C PHE A 336 4.28 -7.45 -1.51
N THR A 337 3.48 -8.04 -0.64
CA THR A 337 3.04 -9.43 -0.82
C THR A 337 2.01 -9.50 -1.93
N ALA A 338 1.62 -10.68 -2.33
CA ALA A 338 0.60 -10.84 -3.36
C ALA A 338 -0.79 -11.14 -2.78
N GLU A 339 -0.97 -10.97 -1.50
CA GLU A 339 -2.27 -10.97 -0.85
C GLU A 339 -2.95 -9.65 -1.17
N MET A 340 -4.16 -9.70 -1.71
CA MET A 340 -4.77 -8.56 -2.39
C MET A 340 -6.25 -8.41 -2.03
N ASN A 341 -6.75 -7.22 -2.28
CA ASN A 341 -8.15 -6.92 -2.45
C ASN A 341 -8.35 -6.08 -3.73
N ASN A 342 -9.58 -5.85 -4.14
CA ASN A 342 -9.92 -5.00 -5.28
C ASN A 342 -10.26 -3.56 -4.88
N LEU A 343 -9.89 -3.15 -3.68
CA LEU A 343 -10.09 -1.80 -3.17
C LEU A 343 -8.90 -0.91 -3.58
N SER A 344 -9.17 0.37 -3.78
CA SER A 344 -8.17 1.39 -4.06
C SER A 344 -8.36 2.55 -3.12
N PHE A 345 -7.25 3.19 -2.72
CA PHE A 345 -7.32 4.30 -1.78
C PHE A 345 -7.99 5.52 -2.39
N GLY A 346 -8.88 6.12 -1.62
CA GLY A 346 -9.33 7.47 -1.78
C GLY A 346 -8.32 8.48 -1.20
N PRO A 347 -8.70 9.77 -1.08
CA PRO A 347 -7.90 10.76 -0.36
C PRO A 347 -7.61 10.24 1.06
N SER A 348 -6.34 10.37 1.53
CA SER A 348 -5.99 9.95 2.88
C SER A 348 -6.78 10.75 3.89
N ALA A 349 -7.40 10.07 4.83
CA ALA A 349 -7.89 10.73 6.01
C ALA A 349 -6.67 11.22 6.83
N PRO A 350 -6.77 12.35 7.52
CA PRO A 350 -5.71 12.79 8.43
C PRO A 350 -5.54 11.75 9.54
N VAL A 351 -4.37 11.77 10.17
CA VAL A 351 -4.14 10.97 11.39
C VAL A 351 -5.23 11.30 12.39
N GLY A 352 -6.01 10.30 12.78
CA GLY A 352 -7.13 10.47 13.71
C GLY A 352 -6.69 10.27 15.16
N SER A 353 -7.37 10.96 16.08
CA SER A 353 -7.11 10.88 17.52
C SER A 353 -8.19 10.14 18.31
N GLN A 354 -9.23 9.63 17.68
CA GLN A 354 -10.40 9.06 18.37
C GLN A 354 -10.71 7.64 17.87
N PRO A 355 -10.92 6.69 18.72
CA PRO A 355 -10.52 6.58 20.14
C PRO A 355 -9.02 6.24 20.25
N GLY A 356 -8.21 7.19 20.70
CA GLY A 356 -6.74 7.10 20.75
C GLY A 356 -6.07 7.40 19.41
N PRO A 357 -4.73 7.56 19.41
CA PRO A 357 -3.97 7.85 18.19
C PRO A 357 -4.14 6.74 17.15
N ALA A 358 -4.52 7.10 15.94
CA ALA A 358 -4.79 6.14 14.88
C ALA A 358 -4.46 6.71 13.49
N VAL A 359 -4.11 5.82 12.58
CA VAL A 359 -4.15 6.07 11.14
C VAL A 359 -5.52 5.64 10.63
N ILE A 360 -6.18 6.51 9.87
CA ILE A 360 -7.50 6.26 9.30
C ILE A 360 -7.41 6.53 7.80
N PHE A 361 -7.90 5.60 6.99
CA PHE A 361 -7.95 5.75 5.55
C PHE A 361 -9.22 5.16 4.97
N THR A 362 -9.59 5.64 3.78
CA THR A 362 -10.73 5.13 3.02
C THR A 362 -10.23 4.38 1.81
N GLU A 363 -10.79 3.23 1.56
CA GLU A 363 -10.57 2.43 0.36
C GLU A 363 -11.89 2.03 -0.29
N SER A 364 -11.90 1.89 -1.62
CA SER A 364 -13.13 1.71 -2.39
C SER A 364 -12.89 1.01 -3.72
N THR A 365 -13.85 0.21 -4.17
CA THR A 365 -13.86 -0.39 -5.50
C THR A 365 -14.18 0.62 -6.62
N ALA A 366 -14.76 1.77 -6.29
CA ALA A 366 -15.02 2.84 -7.27
C ALA A 366 -13.74 3.54 -7.75
N GLY A 367 -12.63 3.25 -7.10
CA GLY A 367 -11.34 3.85 -7.41
C GLY A 367 -11.22 5.29 -6.92
N GLY A 368 -10.12 5.60 -6.31
CA GLY A 368 -9.60 6.93 -6.08
C GLY A 368 -8.16 6.92 -6.55
N ALA A 369 -7.52 8.07 -6.72
CA ALA A 369 -6.07 8.05 -6.81
C ALA A 369 -5.54 7.50 -5.49
N PRO A 370 -4.53 6.60 -5.54
CA PRO A 370 -3.91 6.11 -4.33
C PRO A 370 -3.46 7.29 -3.48
N SER A 371 -3.89 7.33 -2.24
CA SER A 371 -3.43 8.30 -1.26
C SER A 371 -2.22 7.68 -0.57
N PHE A 372 -1.06 8.27 -0.76
CA PHE A 372 0.15 7.81 -0.12
C PHE A 372 0.43 8.70 1.09
N CYS A 373 0.38 8.13 2.26
CA CYS A 373 0.87 8.76 3.47
C CYS A 373 2.40 8.95 3.39
N ALA A 374 2.93 9.92 4.09
CA ALA A 374 4.35 10.29 4.06
C ALA A 374 4.92 10.44 2.63
N ALA A 375 4.10 10.92 1.69
CA ALA A 375 4.50 11.23 0.33
C ALA A 375 4.59 12.72 0.12
N SER A 376 5.53 13.12 -0.75
CA SER A 376 5.69 14.47 -1.25
C SER A 376 5.38 14.52 -2.75
N THR A 377 5.13 15.72 -3.28
CA THR A 377 4.73 15.87 -4.68
C THR A 377 5.44 17.04 -5.36
N SER A 378 5.64 16.90 -6.67
CA SER A 378 5.96 17.99 -7.59
C SER A 378 5.04 17.82 -8.80
N VAL A 379 4.00 18.62 -8.91
CA VAL A 379 2.89 18.43 -9.85
C VAL A 379 2.56 19.71 -10.61
N GLY A 380 1.96 19.54 -11.80
CA GLY A 380 1.52 20.63 -12.64
C GLY A 380 2.64 21.59 -13.01
N ASP A 381 2.40 22.88 -12.80
CA ASP A 381 3.37 23.96 -13.03
C ASP A 381 4.38 24.12 -11.87
N SER A 382 4.87 22.98 -11.35
CA SER A 382 5.83 22.86 -10.25
C SER A 382 5.28 23.30 -8.89
N HIS A 383 4.04 22.89 -8.58
CA HIS A 383 3.53 22.92 -7.21
C HIS A 383 4.18 21.81 -6.39
N LEU A 384 5.00 22.18 -5.42
CA LEU A 384 5.70 21.24 -4.54
C LEU A 384 4.97 21.14 -3.21
N THR A 385 4.68 19.90 -2.80
CA THR A 385 4.25 19.61 -1.42
C THR A 385 5.31 18.73 -0.78
N THR A 386 5.90 19.21 0.31
CA THR A 386 6.95 18.49 1.03
C THR A 386 6.41 17.31 1.84
N LEU A 387 7.30 16.47 2.32
CA LEU A 387 6.96 15.33 3.21
C LEU A 387 6.18 15.74 4.45
N SER A 388 6.47 16.92 5.04
CA SER A 388 5.75 17.43 6.21
C SER A 388 4.53 18.29 5.85
N GLY A 389 4.20 18.44 4.56
CA GLY A 389 2.97 19.08 4.10
C GLY A 389 3.07 20.59 3.84
N LEU A 390 4.25 21.14 3.61
CA LEU A 390 4.41 22.51 3.11
C LEU A 390 4.16 22.54 1.60
N LEU A 391 3.16 23.29 1.17
CA LEU A 391 2.89 23.57 -0.25
C LEU A 391 3.56 24.88 -0.65
N TYR A 392 4.30 24.88 -1.74
CA TYR A 392 4.87 26.08 -2.36
C TYR A 392 5.09 25.91 -3.86
N ASP A 393 5.19 27.04 -4.58
CA ASP A 393 5.45 27.05 -6.01
C ASP A 393 6.95 27.25 -6.25
N PHE A 394 7.54 26.43 -7.14
CA PHE A 394 8.95 26.52 -7.46
C PHE A 394 9.15 26.55 -8.98
N GLN A 395 9.22 27.75 -9.53
CA GLN A 395 9.15 28.03 -10.97
C GLN A 395 10.53 28.19 -11.66
N ALA A 396 11.59 27.62 -11.07
CA ALA A 396 12.93 27.62 -11.67
C ALA A 396 13.05 26.54 -12.75
N THR A 397 13.87 26.77 -13.77
CA THR A 397 14.19 25.78 -14.81
C THR A 397 15.58 25.19 -14.59
N GLY A 398 15.79 23.94 -15.03
CA GLY A 398 17.02 23.18 -14.85
C GLY A 398 16.81 21.85 -14.13
N ASP A 399 17.90 21.22 -13.74
CA ASP A 399 17.88 19.97 -12.99
C ASP A 399 18.02 20.26 -11.49
N PHE A 400 17.13 19.66 -10.67
CA PHE A 400 17.11 19.88 -9.22
C PHE A 400 17.04 18.56 -8.45
N GLU A 401 17.53 18.59 -7.22
CA GLU A 401 17.39 17.51 -6.27
C GLU A 401 16.12 17.68 -5.47
N LEU A 402 15.15 16.83 -5.76
CA LEU A 402 13.88 16.81 -5.04
C LEU A 402 14.03 16.22 -3.66
N LEU A 403 14.79 15.13 -3.55
CA LEU A 403 14.99 14.41 -2.30
C LEU A 403 16.26 13.56 -2.35
N GLU A 404 17.03 13.59 -1.28
CA GLU A 404 18.18 12.72 -1.03
C GLU A 404 18.13 12.21 0.41
N THR A 405 18.35 10.90 0.61
CA THR A 405 18.44 10.28 1.92
C THR A 405 19.85 9.78 2.21
N LYS A 406 20.24 9.68 3.46
CA LYS A 406 21.51 9.06 3.84
C LYS A 406 21.63 7.57 3.45
N SER A 407 20.51 6.91 3.20
CA SER A 407 20.50 5.53 2.71
C SER A 407 20.80 5.38 1.22
N GLY A 408 20.95 6.50 0.49
CA GLY A 408 21.26 6.53 -0.94
C GLY A 408 20.05 6.50 -1.86
N PHE A 409 18.85 6.77 -1.35
CA PHE A 409 17.70 7.07 -2.20
C PHE A 409 17.80 8.53 -2.62
N VAL A 410 17.89 8.77 -3.92
CA VAL A 410 18.02 10.13 -4.52
C VAL A 410 16.97 10.30 -5.60
N VAL A 411 16.31 11.45 -5.63
CA VAL A 411 15.33 11.82 -6.67
C VAL A 411 15.68 13.17 -7.26
N GLN A 412 15.86 13.22 -8.58
CA GLN A 412 16.13 14.43 -9.35
C GLN A 412 15.01 14.66 -10.36
N ASN A 413 14.62 15.91 -10.56
CA ASN A 413 13.70 16.32 -11.63
C ASN A 413 14.36 17.31 -12.58
N ARG A 414 13.89 17.34 -13.82
CA ARG A 414 14.18 18.40 -14.79
C ARG A 414 12.96 19.27 -14.96
N GLN A 415 13.09 20.54 -14.65
CA GLN A 415 12.08 21.55 -14.88
C GLN A 415 12.43 22.36 -16.12
N VAL A 416 11.44 22.57 -16.99
CA VAL A 416 11.54 23.37 -18.21
C VAL A 416 10.43 24.42 -18.23
N SER A 417 10.60 25.49 -18.99
CA SER A 417 9.55 26.49 -19.17
C SER A 417 8.27 25.87 -19.70
N GLY A 418 7.16 26.14 -19.01
CA GLY A 418 5.89 25.49 -19.28
C GLY A 418 5.22 25.97 -20.57
N ALA A 419 5.43 27.23 -20.97
CA ALA A 419 4.91 27.78 -22.23
C ALA A 419 5.58 29.08 -22.63
N PRO A 420 5.61 29.40 -23.93
CA PRO A 420 6.10 30.69 -24.42
C PRO A 420 5.30 31.89 -23.90
N THR A 421 4.02 31.65 -23.54
CA THR A 421 3.10 32.68 -23.03
C THR A 421 3.16 32.84 -21.50
N TRP A 422 3.89 31.95 -20.79
CA TRP A 422 3.94 31.90 -19.32
C TRP A 422 5.38 31.73 -18.84
N PRO A 423 6.24 32.73 -19.02
CA PRO A 423 7.69 32.60 -18.77
C PRO A 423 8.07 32.35 -17.32
N ASN A 424 7.11 32.53 -16.39
CA ASN A 424 7.32 32.29 -14.96
C ASN A 424 6.76 30.92 -14.48
N ALA A 425 6.23 30.10 -15.40
CA ALA A 425 5.74 28.77 -15.08
C ALA A 425 6.76 27.70 -15.54
N ALA A 426 7.03 26.73 -14.72
CA ALA A 426 7.90 25.59 -15.03
C ALA A 426 7.19 24.27 -14.78
N VAL A 427 7.50 23.25 -15.59
CA VAL A 427 6.92 21.91 -15.47
C VAL A 427 8.01 20.85 -15.48
N ASN A 428 7.74 19.69 -14.86
CA ASN A 428 8.67 18.58 -14.93
C ASN A 428 8.65 17.93 -16.32
N SER A 429 9.80 17.84 -16.98
CA SER A 429 9.98 17.14 -18.26
C SER A 429 10.71 15.80 -18.13
N ALA A 430 11.37 15.56 -17.03
CA ALA A 430 12.00 14.28 -16.70
C ALA A 430 12.12 14.11 -15.18
N ILE A 431 12.16 12.86 -14.76
CA ILE A 431 12.42 12.46 -13.37
C ILE A 431 13.45 11.32 -13.38
N ALA A 432 14.38 11.32 -12.44
CA ALA A 432 15.28 10.20 -12.20
C ALA A 432 15.31 9.85 -10.72
N ALA A 433 15.41 8.57 -10.44
CA ALA A 433 15.56 8.04 -9.09
C ALA A 433 16.75 7.08 -9.00
N GLN A 434 17.55 7.22 -7.97
CA GLN A 434 18.52 6.20 -7.56
C GLN A 434 17.99 5.46 -6.35
N LEU A 435 17.88 4.14 -6.45
CA LEU A 435 17.43 3.24 -5.39
C LEU A 435 18.54 2.19 -5.18
N GLY A 436 19.31 2.37 -4.14
CA GLY A 436 20.54 1.59 -3.94
C GLY A 436 21.55 1.83 -5.06
N LYS A 437 21.83 0.82 -5.87
CA LYS A 437 22.76 0.92 -7.01
C LYS A 437 22.08 1.20 -8.34
N THR A 438 20.78 0.98 -8.43
CA THR A 438 20.00 1.12 -9.67
C THR A 438 19.55 2.56 -9.86
N LYS A 439 19.77 3.08 -11.06
CA LYS A 439 19.30 4.40 -11.51
C LYS A 439 18.21 4.22 -12.56
N VAL A 440 17.05 4.81 -12.31
CA VAL A 440 15.89 4.76 -13.22
C VAL A 440 15.49 6.18 -13.59
N ALA A 441 15.40 6.48 -14.87
CA ALA A 441 14.88 7.75 -15.35
C ALA A 441 13.64 7.55 -16.23
N VAL A 442 12.67 8.46 -16.08
CA VAL A 442 11.49 8.58 -16.94
C VAL A 442 11.60 9.91 -17.68
N CYS A 443 11.71 9.85 -18.99
CA CYS A 443 11.85 11.00 -19.88
C CYS A 443 10.52 11.26 -20.58
N LEU A 444 10.15 12.52 -20.73
CA LEU A 444 8.93 12.93 -21.46
C LEU A 444 9.14 12.90 -22.98
N GLU A 445 10.23 13.46 -23.46
CA GLU A 445 10.51 13.65 -24.89
C GLU A 445 11.89 13.13 -25.29
N PRO A 446 11.97 12.05 -26.07
CA PRO A 446 10.89 11.10 -26.35
C PRO A 446 10.53 10.30 -25.09
N GLN A 447 9.24 9.94 -24.94
CA GLN A 447 8.79 9.16 -23.77
C GLN A 447 9.50 7.81 -23.72
N ARG A 448 10.27 7.60 -22.67
CA ARG A 448 11.01 6.35 -22.44
C ARG A 448 11.42 6.20 -20.98
N VAL A 449 11.69 4.97 -20.61
CA VAL A 449 12.36 4.64 -19.35
C VAL A 449 13.79 4.20 -19.64
N VAL A 450 14.70 4.69 -18.82
CA VAL A 450 16.12 4.34 -18.90
C VAL A 450 16.55 3.76 -17.55
N VAL A 451 17.14 2.57 -17.55
CA VAL A 451 17.68 1.91 -16.37
C VAL A 451 19.18 1.74 -16.56
N ASP A 452 19.97 2.28 -15.63
CA ASP A 452 21.44 2.23 -15.65
C ASP A 452 22.03 2.65 -17.01
N GLY A 453 21.49 3.73 -17.58
CA GLY A 453 21.92 4.30 -18.86
C GLY A 453 21.41 3.59 -20.11
N LYS A 454 20.59 2.54 -19.97
CA LYS A 454 20.03 1.79 -21.12
C LYS A 454 18.51 1.96 -21.20
N ILE A 455 17.99 2.13 -22.42
CA ILE A 455 16.54 2.14 -22.64
C ILE A 455 15.96 0.81 -22.18
N PHE A 456 14.96 0.88 -21.32
CA PHE A 456 14.33 -0.29 -20.72
C PHE A 456 12.88 -0.42 -21.22
N PRO A 457 12.56 -1.49 -21.97
CA PRO A 457 11.22 -1.69 -22.50
C PRO A 457 10.28 -2.20 -21.40
N LEU A 458 9.32 -1.36 -21.00
CA LEU A 458 8.27 -1.75 -20.06
C LEU A 458 7.01 -2.18 -20.80
N ARG A 459 6.36 -3.23 -20.30
CA ARG A 459 5.08 -3.71 -20.81
C ARG A 459 3.93 -3.23 -19.91
N GLN A 460 2.86 -2.76 -20.55
CA GLN A 460 1.64 -2.36 -19.84
C GLN A 460 1.11 -3.49 -18.94
N GLY A 461 0.76 -3.13 -17.72
CA GLY A 461 0.17 -4.05 -16.75
C GLY A 461 1.13 -5.07 -16.15
N LYS A 462 2.44 -4.98 -16.44
CA LYS A 462 3.46 -5.88 -15.88
C LYS A 462 4.35 -5.16 -14.88
N ASP A 463 4.85 -5.92 -13.94
CA ASP A 463 5.87 -5.51 -13.00
C ASP A 463 7.18 -6.15 -13.43
N GLU A 464 8.21 -5.36 -13.56
CA GLU A 464 9.56 -5.82 -13.88
C GLU A 464 10.42 -5.68 -12.61
N LEU A 465 11.00 -6.79 -12.17
CA LEU A 465 11.85 -6.86 -10.98
C LEU A 465 13.31 -6.93 -11.41
N LEU A 466 14.12 -5.98 -10.94
CA LEU A 466 15.55 -5.93 -11.19
C LEU A 466 16.34 -6.75 -10.14
N ALA A 467 17.60 -7.03 -10.42
CA ALA A 467 18.43 -7.93 -9.62
C ALA A 467 18.67 -7.44 -8.17
N ASP A 468 18.61 -6.13 -7.92
CA ASP A 468 18.77 -5.54 -6.59
C ASP A 468 17.44 -5.40 -5.81
N GLY A 469 16.35 -5.93 -6.35
CA GLY A 469 15.01 -5.83 -5.77
C GLY A 469 14.24 -4.57 -6.14
N THR A 470 14.79 -3.71 -6.99
CA THR A 470 14.05 -2.56 -7.55
C THR A 470 12.95 -3.08 -8.48
N GLN A 471 11.73 -2.63 -8.26
CA GLN A 471 10.56 -2.96 -9.07
C GLN A 471 10.14 -1.75 -9.90
N ILE A 472 9.85 -1.98 -11.18
CA ILE A 472 9.33 -0.95 -12.08
C ILE A 472 8.04 -1.45 -12.70
N SER A 473 6.99 -0.65 -12.66
CA SER A 473 5.70 -0.98 -13.26
C SER A 473 5.14 0.16 -14.11
N LEU A 474 4.37 -0.20 -15.13
CA LEU A 474 3.65 0.73 -15.99
C LEU A 474 2.16 0.38 -16.03
N ARG A 475 1.32 1.31 -15.61
CA ARG A 475 -0.14 1.20 -15.61
C ARG A 475 -0.74 2.46 -16.24
N GLY A 476 -1.28 2.35 -17.46
CA GLY A 476 -1.71 3.53 -18.22
C GLY A 476 -0.53 4.45 -18.54
N ASN A 477 -0.57 5.67 -18.03
CA ASN A 477 0.52 6.66 -18.13
C ASN A 477 1.36 6.78 -16.84
N SER A 478 1.10 5.93 -15.85
CA SER A 478 1.78 5.94 -14.54
C SER A 478 2.94 4.96 -14.51
N TYR A 479 4.12 5.45 -14.21
CA TYR A 479 5.31 4.67 -13.90
C TYR A 479 5.49 4.65 -12.39
N LEU A 480 5.57 3.47 -11.78
CA LEU A 480 5.89 3.31 -10.37
C LEU A 480 7.24 2.60 -10.26
N ILE A 481 8.19 3.26 -9.62
CA ILE A 481 9.54 2.77 -9.36
C ILE A 481 9.65 2.59 -7.85
N ARG A 482 10.01 1.41 -7.39
CA ARG A 482 10.04 1.08 -5.97
C ARG A 482 11.31 0.31 -5.63
N GLY A 483 12.00 0.76 -4.60
CA GLY A 483 13.19 0.09 -4.08
C GLY A 483 12.86 -1.01 -3.08
N ALA A 484 13.81 -1.90 -2.85
CA ALA A 484 13.71 -2.94 -1.83
C ALA A 484 13.55 -2.40 -0.40
N SER A 485 13.99 -1.16 -0.13
CA SER A 485 13.79 -0.44 1.14
C SER A 485 12.35 0.02 1.37
N GLY A 486 11.50 -0.01 0.34
CA GLY A 486 10.16 0.56 0.36
C GLY A 486 10.07 2.01 -0.10
N ASP A 487 11.19 2.68 -0.37
CA ASP A 487 11.21 4.01 -0.99
C ASP A 487 10.70 3.92 -2.43
N TRP A 488 9.97 4.93 -2.90
CA TRP A 488 9.35 4.86 -4.21
C TRP A 488 9.20 6.22 -4.88
N VAL A 489 9.13 6.19 -6.20
CA VAL A 489 8.75 7.33 -7.06
C VAL A 489 7.64 6.89 -7.98
N LYS A 490 6.59 7.70 -8.06
CA LYS A 490 5.53 7.57 -9.06
C LYS A 490 5.58 8.76 -10.00
N ALA A 491 5.65 8.48 -11.30
CA ALA A 491 5.64 9.46 -12.37
C ALA A 491 4.40 9.26 -13.25
N ASP A 492 3.47 10.20 -13.21
CA ASP A 492 2.29 10.21 -14.08
C ASP A 492 2.62 11.09 -15.31
N VAL A 493 2.87 10.46 -16.45
CA VAL A 493 3.29 11.14 -17.68
C VAL A 493 2.09 11.70 -18.42
N ASN A 494 1.99 13.02 -18.49
CA ASN A 494 1.00 13.76 -19.27
C ASN A 494 1.59 14.19 -20.63
N THR A 495 0.81 14.84 -21.49
CA THR A 495 1.24 15.23 -22.83
C THR A 495 2.46 16.17 -22.82
N HIS A 496 2.55 17.06 -21.84
CA HIS A 496 3.57 18.13 -21.80
C HIS A 496 4.34 18.21 -20.49
N TYR A 497 4.02 17.37 -19.51
CA TYR A 497 4.64 17.41 -18.19
C TYR A 497 4.49 16.06 -17.47
N ILE A 498 5.23 15.90 -16.39
CA ILE A 498 5.19 14.72 -15.52
C ILE A 498 4.78 15.16 -14.12
N ASP A 499 3.71 14.57 -13.59
CA ASP A 499 3.39 14.69 -12.18
C ASP A 499 4.21 13.69 -11.39
N VAL A 500 4.87 14.14 -10.34
CA VAL A 500 5.79 13.33 -9.54
C VAL A 500 5.29 13.21 -8.11
N ARG A 501 5.30 11.98 -7.60
CA ARG A 501 5.13 11.69 -6.18
C ARG A 501 6.31 10.88 -5.67
N VAL A 502 6.79 11.23 -4.49
CA VAL A 502 7.92 10.58 -3.85
C VAL A 502 7.51 10.15 -2.46
N GLY A 503 7.69 8.87 -2.15
CA GLY A 503 7.37 8.32 -0.83
C GLY A 503 8.57 7.60 -0.22
N LEU A 504 8.60 7.60 1.11
CA LEU A 504 9.62 6.93 1.90
C LEU A 504 9.08 5.62 2.47
N GLY A 505 9.89 4.58 2.43
CA GLY A 505 9.57 3.29 3.02
C GLY A 505 9.52 3.33 4.55
N ARG A 506 10.19 4.29 5.18
CA ARG A 506 10.17 4.55 6.63
C ARG A 506 10.25 6.05 6.91
N TRP A 507 9.72 6.46 8.06
CA TRP A 507 9.77 7.84 8.53
C TRP A 507 9.95 7.88 10.07
N PRO A 508 10.66 8.85 10.67
CA PRO A 508 11.49 9.85 10.01
C PRO A 508 12.78 9.24 9.46
N ILE A 509 13.26 9.80 8.38
CA ILE A 509 14.57 9.47 7.83
C ILE A 509 15.37 10.75 7.67
N GLU A 510 16.68 10.69 7.80
CA GLU A 510 17.51 11.83 7.48
C GLU A 510 17.51 12.04 5.97
N ALA A 511 16.79 13.05 5.56
CA ALA A 511 16.59 13.43 4.17
C ALA A 511 16.82 14.94 3.99
N GLN A 512 17.16 15.33 2.77
CA GLN A 512 17.30 16.71 2.32
C GLN A 512 16.80 16.87 0.88
N GLY A 513 16.62 18.09 0.41
CA GLY A 513 16.14 18.39 -0.94
C GLY A 513 14.92 19.30 -0.94
N LEU A 514 14.44 19.65 -2.15
CA LEU A 514 13.28 20.53 -2.33
C LEU A 514 11.99 19.99 -1.71
N LEU A 515 11.82 18.68 -1.60
CA LEU A 515 10.63 18.05 -0.99
C LEU A 515 10.77 17.77 0.50
N VAL A 516 11.78 18.33 1.17
CA VAL A 516 12.10 18.04 2.57
C VAL A 516 12.10 19.31 3.42
N ASN A 517 11.46 19.23 4.58
CA ASN A 517 11.40 20.31 5.56
C ASN A 517 12.59 20.26 6.52
N ALA A 518 13.05 21.43 6.95
CA ALA A 518 14.02 21.52 8.01
C ALA A 518 13.44 20.92 9.31
N LYS A 519 14.12 19.92 9.90
CA LYS A 519 13.69 19.24 11.14
C LYS A 519 12.23 18.76 11.14
N SER A 520 11.68 18.43 9.97
CA SER A 520 10.27 18.05 9.77
C SER A 520 9.25 19.16 10.15
N ASP A 521 9.68 20.41 10.34
CA ASP A 521 8.78 21.54 10.57
C ASP A 521 8.14 21.98 9.24
N PRO A 522 6.81 21.92 9.09
CA PRO A 522 6.14 22.28 7.85
C PRO A 522 6.25 23.77 7.49
N ASN A 523 6.75 24.62 8.40
CA ASN A 523 6.94 26.04 8.15
C ASN A 523 8.38 26.40 7.70
N GLN A 524 9.26 25.41 7.58
CA GLN A 524 10.69 25.63 7.34
C GLN A 524 11.23 24.74 6.23
N VAL A 525 12.17 25.30 5.48
CA VAL A 525 13.02 24.57 4.51
C VAL A 525 14.48 24.85 4.83
N ALA A 526 15.41 24.04 4.31
CA ALA A 526 16.83 24.27 4.50
C ALA A 526 17.59 24.22 3.16
N THR A 527 18.59 25.07 2.99
CA THR A 527 19.55 24.96 1.90
C THR A 527 20.39 23.67 2.04
N ARG A 528 21.10 23.28 0.99
CA ARG A 528 22.03 22.14 1.01
C ARG A 528 23.10 22.28 2.12
N GLU A 529 23.51 23.50 2.42
CA GLU A 529 24.50 23.82 3.47
C GLU A 529 23.87 23.89 4.88
N GLY A 530 22.55 23.69 5.00
CA GLY A 530 21.83 23.65 6.27
C GLY A 530 21.30 25.00 6.77
N THR A 531 21.35 26.08 5.95
CA THR A 531 20.70 27.35 6.31
C THR A 531 19.19 27.20 6.28
N VAL A 532 18.51 27.47 7.41
CA VAL A 532 17.06 27.33 7.55
C VAL A 532 16.36 28.62 7.14
N LEU A 533 15.33 28.49 6.31
CA LEU A 533 14.40 29.55 5.94
C LEU A 533 13.00 29.21 6.47
N SER A 534 12.28 30.24 6.93
CA SER A 534 10.91 30.10 7.43
C SER A 534 9.92 30.89 6.57
N ILE A 535 8.69 30.43 6.46
CA ILE A 535 7.62 31.16 5.78
C ILE A 535 7.23 32.43 6.55
N PRO A 536 6.84 33.53 5.85
CA PRO A 536 6.86 33.73 4.40
C PRO A 536 8.30 33.95 3.89
N PHE A 537 8.60 33.42 2.71
CA PHE A 537 9.92 33.55 2.10
C PHE A 537 10.08 34.87 1.36
N SER A 538 11.29 35.47 1.40
CA SER A 538 11.66 36.49 0.42
C SER A 538 12.04 35.83 -0.91
N PHE A 539 11.77 36.50 -2.04
CA PHE A 539 12.12 35.99 -3.36
C PHE A 539 13.61 35.68 -3.47
N GLU A 540 14.45 36.60 -2.98
CA GLU A 540 15.91 36.46 -3.02
C GLU A 540 16.39 35.24 -2.23
N GLU A 541 15.92 35.06 -1.00
CA GLU A 541 16.32 33.92 -0.17
C GLU A 541 15.81 32.61 -0.73
N PHE A 542 14.59 32.62 -1.26
CA PHE A 542 13.94 31.40 -1.75
C PHE A 542 14.55 30.92 -3.07
N TYR A 543 14.67 31.79 -4.08
CA TYR A 543 15.19 31.36 -5.38
C TYR A 543 16.72 31.37 -5.43
N HIS A 544 17.38 32.46 -5.00
CA HIS A 544 18.83 32.61 -5.16
C HIS A 544 19.65 31.89 -4.09
N ARG A 545 19.08 31.59 -2.92
CA ARG A 545 19.79 30.80 -1.89
C ARG A 545 19.26 29.38 -1.79
N TYR A 546 17.99 29.19 -1.46
CA TYR A 546 17.41 27.86 -1.26
C TYR A 546 17.33 27.09 -2.57
N GLY A 547 16.65 27.61 -3.58
CA GLY A 547 16.47 26.93 -4.87
C GLY A 547 17.78 26.59 -5.57
N GLU A 548 18.70 27.58 -5.66
CA GLU A 548 20.01 27.37 -6.27
C GLU A 548 20.89 26.37 -5.52
N SER A 549 20.74 26.26 -4.20
CA SER A 549 21.49 25.27 -3.43
C SER A 549 21.11 23.82 -3.79
N TRP A 550 19.90 23.60 -4.32
CA TRP A 550 19.42 22.29 -4.74
C TRP A 550 19.56 22.04 -6.25
N ARG A 551 20.14 22.99 -6.97
CA ARG A 551 20.44 22.81 -8.40
C ARG A 551 21.50 21.72 -8.57
N VAL A 552 21.24 20.77 -9.48
CA VAL A 552 22.17 19.69 -9.81
C VAL A 552 23.13 20.18 -10.89
N LYS A 553 24.43 19.98 -10.68
CA LYS A 553 25.44 20.27 -11.70
C LYS A 553 25.28 19.32 -12.88
N ALA A 554 25.55 19.80 -14.09
CA ALA A 554 25.40 19.01 -15.31
C ALA A 554 26.14 17.66 -15.26
N ALA A 555 27.33 17.60 -14.64
CA ALA A 555 28.12 16.37 -14.50
C ALA A 555 27.49 15.34 -13.54
N ASP A 556 26.68 15.79 -12.57
CA ASP A 556 26.08 14.97 -11.52
C ASP A 556 24.63 14.60 -11.83
N SER A 557 24.07 15.12 -12.95
CA SER A 557 22.67 14.89 -13.31
C SER A 557 22.44 13.48 -13.83
N MET A 558 21.60 12.74 -13.13
CA MET A 558 21.07 11.45 -13.59
C MET A 558 20.15 11.60 -14.82
N LEU A 559 19.71 12.82 -15.12
CA LEU A 559 18.78 13.14 -16.21
C LEU A 559 19.48 13.35 -17.56
N ASN A 560 20.81 13.29 -17.61
CA ASN A 560 21.57 13.36 -18.86
C ASN A 560 21.19 12.25 -19.85
N VAL A 561 20.69 11.12 -19.36
CA VAL A 561 20.13 10.04 -20.19
C VAL A 561 18.84 10.43 -20.93
N CYS A 562 18.18 11.51 -20.51
CA CYS A 562 17.03 12.12 -21.19
C CYS A 562 17.45 13.23 -22.20
N GLY A 563 18.75 13.48 -22.35
CA GLY A 563 19.33 14.60 -23.09
C GLY A 563 19.86 15.69 -22.15
N GLU A 564 20.60 16.64 -22.68
CA GLU A 564 21.11 17.76 -21.91
C GLU A 564 20.01 18.74 -21.49
N ALA A 565 20.16 19.36 -20.33
CA ALA A 565 19.28 20.45 -19.92
C ALA A 565 19.46 21.66 -20.83
N LYS A 566 18.40 22.06 -21.54
CA LYS A 566 18.41 23.18 -22.45
C LYS A 566 18.20 24.53 -21.76
N GLU A 567 17.62 24.51 -20.57
CA GLU A 567 17.24 25.69 -19.81
C GLU A 567 17.81 25.59 -18.40
N SER A 568 18.27 26.70 -17.88
CA SER A 568 18.71 26.86 -16.50
C SER A 568 18.51 28.30 -16.09
N GLY A 569 17.49 28.58 -15.30
CA GLY A 569 17.14 29.94 -14.92
C GLY A 569 16.19 30.03 -13.75
N LEU A 570 16.00 31.26 -13.30
CA LEU A 570 15.06 31.61 -12.25
C LEU A 570 13.92 32.45 -12.83
N PRO A 571 12.70 32.40 -12.27
CA PRO A 571 11.64 33.31 -12.70
C PRO A 571 12.00 34.77 -12.35
N ALA A 572 11.47 35.72 -13.10
CA ALA A 572 11.70 37.13 -12.82
C ALA A 572 10.93 37.63 -11.59
N LYS A 573 9.85 36.96 -11.24
CA LYS A 573 8.97 37.24 -10.07
C LYS A 573 8.13 36.03 -9.75
N PRO A 574 7.58 35.93 -8.53
CA PRO A 574 6.55 34.93 -8.21
C PRO A 574 5.33 35.10 -9.13
N PHE A 575 4.66 33.97 -9.43
CA PHE A 575 3.44 33.94 -10.23
C PHE A 575 2.36 33.16 -9.46
N TYR A 576 1.18 33.74 -9.33
CA TYR A 576 0.07 33.20 -8.55
C TYR A 576 -1.24 33.26 -9.34
N ALA A 577 -2.27 32.54 -8.89
CA ALA A 577 -3.59 32.55 -9.52
C ALA A 577 -4.20 33.94 -9.69
N LYS A 578 -3.86 34.87 -8.79
CA LYS A 578 -4.29 36.29 -8.88
C LYS A 578 -3.66 37.07 -10.05
N ASP A 579 -2.56 36.56 -10.61
CA ASP A 579 -1.83 37.17 -11.72
C ASP A 579 -2.34 36.68 -13.09
N LEU A 580 -3.30 35.76 -13.10
CA LEU A 580 -3.98 35.26 -14.30
C LEU A 580 -4.88 36.36 -14.90
N ASP A 581 -5.04 36.33 -16.24
CA ASP A 581 -6.10 37.10 -16.90
C ASP A 581 -7.45 36.82 -16.24
N PRO A 582 -8.28 37.85 -15.97
CA PRO A 582 -9.54 37.67 -15.25
C PRO A 582 -10.52 36.67 -15.88
N GLN A 583 -10.57 36.58 -17.22
CA GLN A 583 -11.45 35.63 -17.91
C GLN A 583 -10.92 34.21 -17.81
N ILE A 584 -9.60 34.04 -17.93
CA ILE A 584 -8.92 32.74 -17.73
C ILE A 584 -9.11 32.28 -16.29
N ALA A 585 -8.87 33.16 -15.32
CA ALA A 585 -9.06 32.87 -13.89
C ALA A 585 -10.49 32.41 -13.58
N LYS A 586 -11.51 33.13 -14.12
CA LYS A 586 -12.93 32.77 -13.95
C LYS A 586 -13.24 31.38 -14.51
N ARG A 587 -12.73 31.05 -15.70
CA ARG A 587 -12.93 29.74 -16.32
C ARG A 587 -12.21 28.64 -15.54
N ALA A 588 -10.97 28.87 -15.16
CA ALA A 588 -10.18 27.92 -14.39
C ALA A 588 -10.82 27.62 -13.03
N LYS A 589 -11.27 28.67 -12.32
CA LYS A 589 -12.00 28.54 -11.06
C LYS A 589 -13.27 27.69 -11.17
N ALA A 590 -14.05 27.88 -12.25
CA ALA A 590 -15.24 27.09 -12.50
C ALA A 590 -14.91 25.59 -12.65
N ILE A 591 -13.86 25.27 -13.43
CA ILE A 591 -13.40 23.88 -13.65
C ILE A 591 -12.89 23.25 -12.35
N CYS A 592 -12.09 23.97 -11.57
CA CYS A 592 -11.59 23.47 -10.28
C CYS A 592 -12.72 23.25 -9.28
N SER A 593 -13.71 24.16 -9.24
CA SER A 593 -14.90 24.03 -8.37
C SER A 593 -15.77 22.83 -8.78
N GLU A 594 -15.92 22.56 -10.09
CA GLU A 594 -16.62 21.37 -10.61
C GLU A 594 -15.89 20.08 -10.18
N ALA A 595 -14.56 20.11 -10.07
CA ALA A 595 -13.76 19.00 -9.56
C ALA A 595 -13.78 18.85 -8.01
N GLY A 596 -14.54 19.70 -7.31
CA GLY A 596 -14.69 19.66 -5.85
C GLY A 596 -13.74 20.57 -5.06
N ILE A 597 -12.87 21.33 -5.72
CA ILE A 597 -11.90 22.23 -5.08
C ILE A 597 -12.51 23.63 -5.08
N LYS A 598 -13.04 24.06 -3.92
CA LYS A 598 -13.85 25.29 -3.84
C LYS A 598 -13.09 26.49 -3.29
N GLU A 599 -12.06 26.26 -2.48
CA GLU A 599 -11.32 27.30 -1.78
C GLU A 599 -9.93 26.83 -1.35
N GLY A 600 -9.10 27.75 -0.89
CA GLY A 600 -7.80 27.48 -0.30
C GLY A 600 -6.66 27.34 -1.32
N PRO A 601 -5.46 27.03 -0.86
CA PRO A 601 -4.25 27.04 -1.68
C PRO A 601 -4.27 26.00 -2.81
N LEU A 602 -4.98 24.88 -2.64
CA LEU A 602 -5.16 23.91 -3.73
C LEU A 602 -6.07 24.43 -4.85
N LEU A 603 -6.97 25.39 -4.56
CA LEU A 603 -7.72 26.06 -5.61
C LEU A 603 -6.81 26.95 -6.46
N ASP A 604 -5.89 27.70 -5.84
CA ASP A 604 -4.96 28.55 -6.55
C ASP A 604 -4.04 27.75 -7.45
N ALA A 605 -3.44 26.66 -6.94
CA ALA A 605 -2.63 25.71 -7.71
C ALA A 605 -3.44 25.09 -8.87
N CYS A 606 -4.64 24.62 -8.61
CA CYS A 606 -5.53 24.08 -9.64
C CYS A 606 -5.85 25.11 -10.73
N MET A 607 -6.11 26.36 -10.36
CA MET A 607 -6.44 27.40 -11.31
C MET A 607 -5.28 27.69 -12.27
N ILE A 608 -4.05 27.69 -11.78
CA ILE A 608 -2.86 27.87 -12.62
C ILE A 608 -2.71 26.68 -13.57
N ASP A 609 -2.77 25.45 -13.08
CA ASP A 609 -2.65 24.26 -13.92
C ASP A 609 -3.74 24.15 -14.99
N VAL A 610 -4.98 24.45 -14.64
CA VAL A 610 -6.08 24.45 -15.61
C VAL A 610 -5.91 25.57 -16.64
N ALA A 611 -5.45 26.74 -16.22
CA ALA A 611 -5.18 27.86 -17.13
C ALA A 611 -4.03 27.50 -18.09
N PHE A 612 -2.95 26.92 -17.58
CA PHE A 612 -1.78 26.47 -18.33
C PHE A 612 -2.12 25.37 -19.33
N THR A 613 -2.79 24.29 -18.90
CA THR A 613 -3.05 23.13 -19.75
C THR A 613 -4.27 23.31 -20.65
N GLY A 614 -5.20 24.21 -20.31
CA GLY A 614 -6.51 24.33 -20.92
C GLY A 614 -7.42 23.12 -20.73
N LYS A 615 -7.05 22.13 -19.89
CA LYS A 615 -7.72 20.83 -19.75
C LYS A 615 -8.38 20.69 -18.38
N LYS A 616 -9.61 20.18 -18.36
CA LYS A 616 -10.32 19.80 -17.12
C LYS A 616 -9.57 18.72 -16.32
N SER A 617 -8.83 17.84 -16.98
CA SER A 617 -8.08 16.76 -16.33
C SER A 617 -7.00 17.26 -15.36
N ALA A 618 -6.46 18.46 -15.57
CA ALA A 618 -5.48 19.06 -14.66
C ALA A 618 -6.05 19.32 -13.26
N ALA A 619 -7.34 19.58 -13.14
CA ALA A 619 -7.99 19.74 -11.84
C ALA A 619 -8.02 18.43 -11.01
N GLY A 620 -7.98 17.28 -11.67
CA GLY A 620 -8.14 15.99 -11.03
C GLY A 620 -7.01 15.63 -10.05
N ILE A 621 -5.80 16.16 -10.25
CA ILE A 621 -4.69 15.88 -9.35
C ILE A 621 -4.86 16.64 -8.02
N HIS A 622 -5.29 17.89 -8.08
CA HIS A 622 -5.51 18.72 -6.90
C HIS A 622 -6.72 18.26 -6.08
N ALA A 623 -7.77 17.78 -6.74
CA ALA A 623 -8.93 17.18 -6.08
C ALA A 623 -8.58 15.95 -5.25
N LYS A 624 -7.48 15.29 -5.57
CA LYS A 624 -6.97 14.07 -4.93
C LYS A 624 -5.73 14.32 -4.07
N THR A 625 -5.30 15.57 -3.96
CA THR A 625 -4.15 15.95 -3.16
C THR A 625 -4.58 16.23 -1.72
N ARG A 626 -3.80 15.74 -0.76
CA ARG A 626 -4.00 16.03 0.65
C ARG A 626 -3.92 17.55 0.89
N PRO A 627 -4.84 18.13 1.68
CA PRO A 627 -4.72 19.53 2.08
C PRO A 627 -3.34 19.81 2.71
N PRO A 628 -2.67 20.90 2.31
CA PRO A 628 -1.38 21.24 2.89
C PRO A 628 -1.49 21.62 4.37
N VAL A 629 -0.45 21.32 5.15
CA VAL A 629 -0.33 21.71 6.55
C VAL A 629 0.09 23.18 6.66
N ALA A 630 0.94 23.63 5.73
CA ALA A 630 1.40 25.00 5.64
C ALA A 630 1.52 25.45 4.19
N VAL A 631 1.57 26.75 3.93
CA VAL A 631 1.70 27.34 2.59
C VAL A 631 2.87 28.32 2.56
N GLY A 632 3.83 28.05 1.71
CA GLY A 632 5.01 28.86 1.51
C GLY A 632 4.75 30.00 0.53
N VAL A 633 4.33 31.14 1.04
CA VAL A 633 4.17 32.35 0.22
C VAL A 633 5.55 32.99 -0.01
N ILE A 634 5.87 33.29 -1.27
CA ILE A 634 7.10 33.95 -1.69
C ILE A 634 6.77 35.42 -1.96
N ARG A 635 7.48 36.37 -1.34
CA ARG A 635 7.26 37.82 -1.40
C ARG A 635 8.42 38.55 -2.07
#